data_78b21b4c494658395b7ce3c4f9e21983
#
_entry.id   78b21b4c494658395b7ce3c4f9e21983
#
_cell.length_a   1.000
_cell.length_b   1.000
_cell.length_c   1.000
_cell.angle_alpha   90.00
_cell.angle_beta   90.00
_cell.angle_gamma   90.00
#
_symmetry.space_group_name_H-M   'P 1'
#
loop_
_entity.id
_entity.type
_entity.pdbx_description
1 polymer ?
#
loop_
_entity_poly.entity_id
_entity_poly.type
_entity_poly.pdbx_seq_one_letter_code
_entity_poly.pdbx_strand_id
1 'polypeptide(L)'
;MAARNHTKWKQIPGQIKSGEYVDSRIYSDEDIFKKEMNTIFRKVWIPVCHESELPEPDRFRTTTIAGVPILVVRDNDGEIHALANTSERRPSGKIEKEVGFLDVPDYLHCDIKFGGFVWVTLNENPPTMEEWVDGSFDCMKESLNSEPLDVFHYHKAIIPCNFKLWHDTNSEFYHDYLHYHNRITGFNDSYFARENKCFNNGHVNVGSFEVQYDNYDGFESREELSFPHLPTNHWEMIDMFPGINFNLRGSALRVDVMTPLSPDKVMIEFRGLGLKSDTDKERIIRQRHHNSIWGPFGRNLHEDLIAVSTQQGTMHKDAENRRILHGRHENNTIHDEVGMRHFYDEWGKWVDLWPGDPSLTYSEGQGLELQKAA
;
A
#
# COMPACT_ATOMS: atom_id res chain seq x y z
N MET A 1 -18.88 -12.78 27.43
CA MET A 1 -18.68 -12.92 25.98
C MET A 1 -18.43 -14.37 25.69
N ALA A 2 -19.27 -15.02 24.86
CA ALA A 2 -19.06 -16.42 24.47
C ALA A 2 -17.80 -16.47 23.58
N ALA A 3 -16.89 -17.40 23.86
CA ALA A 3 -15.71 -17.64 23.06
C ALA A 3 -16.17 -17.93 21.60
N ARG A 4 -15.81 -17.05 20.68
CA ARG A 4 -16.10 -17.25 19.25
C ARG A 4 -15.38 -18.50 18.78
N ASN A 5 -16.11 -19.40 18.16
CA ASN A 5 -15.60 -20.70 17.75
C ASN A 5 -14.76 -20.55 16.47
N HIS A 6 -13.44 -20.42 16.61
CA HIS A 6 -12.48 -20.23 15.50
C HIS A 6 -12.50 -21.32 14.44
N THR A 7 -13.03 -22.51 14.76
CA THR A 7 -13.16 -23.57 13.76
C THR A 7 -14.10 -23.20 12.61
N LYS A 8 -14.99 -22.23 12.80
CA LYS A 8 -15.90 -21.77 11.74
C LYS A 8 -15.17 -21.04 10.58
N TRP A 9 -14.05 -20.42 10.86
CA TRP A 9 -13.28 -19.73 9.81
C TRP A 9 -12.71 -20.70 8.77
N LYS A 10 -12.21 -21.84 9.23
CA LYS A 10 -11.70 -22.88 8.32
C LYS A 10 -12.79 -23.56 7.47
N GLN A 11 -14.06 -23.26 7.73
CA GLN A 11 -15.22 -23.78 7.01
C GLN A 11 -15.82 -22.77 6.02
N ILE A 12 -15.22 -21.58 5.91
CA ILE A 12 -15.63 -20.62 4.89
C ILE A 12 -15.20 -21.18 3.53
N PRO A 13 -16.11 -21.46 2.61
CA PRO A 13 -15.78 -22.08 1.31
C PRO A 13 -14.91 -21.13 0.48
N GLY A 14 -14.08 -21.64 -0.39
CA GLY A 14 -13.10 -20.96 -1.25
C GLY A 14 -13.55 -19.58 -1.77
N GLN A 15 -13.41 -18.59 -0.92
CA GLN A 15 -14.16 -17.35 -0.93
C GLN A 15 -13.83 -16.43 -2.09
N ILE A 16 -12.64 -16.64 -2.65
CA ILE A 16 -12.14 -15.76 -3.68
C ILE A 16 -12.28 -16.40 -5.05
N LYS A 17 -12.93 -17.54 -5.10
CA LYS A 17 -13.27 -18.19 -6.38
C LYS A 17 -14.47 -17.51 -7.00
N SER A 18 -14.39 -17.34 -8.29
CA SER A 18 -15.43 -17.03 -9.25
C SER A 18 -16.80 -16.63 -8.68
N GLY A 19 -16.98 -15.38 -8.30
CA GLY A 19 -18.27 -14.85 -7.86
C GLY A 19 -18.74 -15.30 -6.47
N GLU A 20 -17.90 -15.98 -5.69
CA GLU A 20 -18.25 -16.37 -4.33
C GLU A 20 -18.15 -15.19 -3.35
N TYR A 21 -18.72 -15.37 -2.19
CA TYR A 21 -18.76 -14.38 -1.12
C TYR A 21 -17.70 -14.63 -0.07
N VAL A 22 -17.10 -13.59 0.48
CA VAL A 22 -16.30 -13.64 1.69
C VAL A 22 -17.14 -13.30 2.92
N ASP A 23 -16.74 -13.82 4.07
CA ASP A 23 -17.39 -13.48 5.33
C ASP A 23 -16.85 -12.14 5.84
N SER A 24 -17.75 -11.20 6.13
CA SER A 24 -17.39 -9.84 6.57
C SER A 24 -16.57 -9.78 7.87
N ARG A 25 -16.50 -10.88 8.64
CA ARG A 25 -15.69 -10.96 9.86
C ARG A 25 -14.20 -10.81 9.58
N ILE A 26 -13.71 -11.04 8.36
CA ILE A 26 -12.31 -10.77 8.02
C ILE A 26 -11.92 -9.30 8.25
N TYR A 27 -12.92 -8.39 8.25
CA TYR A 27 -12.72 -6.96 8.47
C TYR A 27 -13.00 -6.50 9.91
N SER A 28 -13.42 -7.39 10.80
CA SER A 28 -13.89 -6.97 12.14
C SER A 28 -13.50 -7.90 13.30
N ASP A 29 -12.92 -9.04 13.03
CA ASP A 29 -12.58 -10.02 14.06
C ASP A 29 -11.21 -9.76 14.69
N GLU A 30 -11.17 -9.69 16.04
CA GLU A 30 -9.97 -9.42 16.82
C GLU A 30 -8.89 -10.50 16.70
N ASP A 31 -9.28 -11.76 16.56
CA ASP A 31 -8.31 -12.85 16.50
C ASP A 31 -7.70 -12.98 15.11
N ILE A 32 -8.46 -12.65 14.07
CA ILE A 32 -7.90 -12.51 12.72
C ILE A 32 -6.90 -11.37 12.70
N PHE A 33 -7.26 -10.21 13.26
CA PHE A 33 -6.36 -9.06 13.35
C PHE A 33 -5.04 -9.41 14.07
N LYS A 34 -5.11 -10.08 15.23
CA LYS A 34 -3.91 -10.53 15.94
C LYS A 34 -3.05 -11.47 15.10
N LYS A 35 -3.70 -12.35 14.34
CA LYS A 35 -2.99 -13.27 13.45
C LYS A 35 -2.29 -12.51 12.32
N GLU A 36 -2.95 -11.56 11.68
CA GLU A 36 -2.37 -10.67 10.69
C GLU A 36 -1.12 -9.94 11.21
N MET A 37 -1.22 -9.37 12.41
CA MET A 37 -0.07 -8.70 13.02
C MET A 37 1.13 -9.65 13.22
N ASN A 38 0.88 -10.86 13.67
CA ASN A 38 1.92 -11.82 13.99
C ASN A 38 2.50 -12.55 12.79
N THR A 39 1.68 -12.85 11.77
CA THR A 39 2.10 -13.66 10.61
C THR A 39 2.46 -12.83 9.41
N ILE A 40 1.84 -11.66 9.20
CA ILE A 40 2.07 -10.80 8.06
C ILE A 40 2.99 -9.65 8.44
N PHE A 41 2.49 -8.68 9.22
CA PHE A 41 3.18 -7.42 9.46
C PHE A 41 4.52 -7.56 10.19
N ARG A 42 4.73 -8.65 10.94
CA ARG A 42 6.05 -8.97 11.55
C ARG A 42 7.03 -9.65 10.59
N LYS A 43 6.62 -10.04 9.39
CA LYS A 43 7.43 -10.88 8.50
C LYS A 43 7.77 -10.24 7.16
N VAL A 44 6.98 -9.29 6.74
CA VAL A 44 7.13 -8.63 5.45
C VAL A 44 8.02 -7.38 5.54
N TRP A 45 8.51 -6.92 4.40
CA TRP A 45 9.20 -5.64 4.30
C TRP A 45 8.21 -4.48 4.25
N ILE A 46 8.45 -3.45 5.06
CA ILE A 46 7.62 -2.23 5.16
C ILE A 46 8.49 -1.00 4.93
N PRO A 47 8.15 -0.10 4.00
CA PRO A 47 8.85 1.17 3.85
C PRO A 47 8.42 2.13 4.97
N VAL A 48 9.35 2.48 5.84
CA VAL A 48 9.07 3.23 7.07
C VAL A 48 9.30 4.73 6.94
N CYS A 49 10.21 5.13 6.08
CA CYS A 49 10.46 6.52 5.72
C CYS A 49 11.20 6.60 4.38
N HIS A 50 11.50 7.82 3.95
CA HIS A 50 12.37 8.06 2.82
C HIS A 50 13.69 8.67 3.33
N GLU A 51 14.83 8.36 2.67
CA GLU A 51 16.15 8.85 3.09
C GLU A 51 16.24 10.38 3.18
N SER A 52 15.49 11.14 2.37
CA SER A 52 15.44 12.59 2.44
C SER A 52 14.78 13.11 3.73
N GLU A 53 14.04 12.29 4.46
CA GLU A 53 13.51 12.64 5.78
C GLU A 53 14.59 12.57 6.90
N LEU A 54 15.78 12.06 6.56
CA LEU A 54 16.95 11.91 7.40
C LEU A 54 18.17 12.59 6.75
N PRO A 55 18.12 13.92 6.49
CA PRO A 55 19.09 14.59 5.62
C PRO A 55 20.50 14.73 6.21
N GLU A 56 20.64 14.61 7.52
CA GLU A 56 21.89 14.85 8.26
C GLU A 56 22.10 13.77 9.32
N PRO A 57 23.34 13.55 9.77
CA PRO A 57 23.64 12.71 10.92
C PRO A 57 22.79 13.08 12.15
N ASP A 58 22.50 12.09 12.99
CA ASP A 58 21.65 12.18 14.17
C ASP A 58 20.17 12.52 13.89
N ARG A 59 19.76 12.64 12.62
CA ARG A 59 18.33 12.71 12.28
C ARG A 59 17.70 11.34 12.42
N PHE A 60 16.48 11.34 12.93
CA PHE A 60 15.75 10.11 13.16
C PHE A 60 14.26 10.24 12.82
N ARG A 61 13.66 9.09 12.56
CA ARG A 61 12.20 8.90 12.44
C ARG A 61 11.77 7.79 13.37
N THR A 62 10.56 7.91 13.91
CA THR A 62 9.92 6.85 14.68
C THR A 62 8.64 6.41 14.00
N THR A 63 8.41 5.12 13.98
CA THR A 63 7.18 4.49 13.49
C THR A 63 6.87 3.24 14.31
N THR A 64 5.86 2.48 13.89
CA THR A 64 5.47 1.24 14.55
C THR A 64 5.18 0.18 13.51
N ILE A 65 5.73 -1.01 13.66
CA ILE A 65 5.43 -2.18 12.83
C ILE A 65 4.84 -3.26 13.73
N ALA A 66 3.62 -3.72 13.46
CA ALA A 66 2.93 -4.77 14.24
C ALA A 66 2.98 -4.53 15.77
N GLY A 67 2.81 -3.28 16.20
CA GLY A 67 2.87 -2.89 17.61
C GLY A 67 4.29 -2.70 18.17
N VAL A 68 5.34 -3.01 17.41
CA VAL A 68 6.74 -2.79 17.80
C VAL A 68 7.16 -1.38 17.44
N PRO A 69 7.57 -0.54 18.39
CA PRO A 69 8.13 0.77 18.11
C PRO A 69 9.47 0.64 17.38
N ILE A 70 9.65 1.39 16.30
CA ILE A 70 10.85 1.40 15.46
C ILE A 70 11.48 2.78 15.48
N LEU A 71 12.79 2.81 15.59
CA LEU A 71 13.62 3.99 15.42
C LEU A 71 14.47 3.79 14.16
N VAL A 72 14.39 4.72 13.22
CA VAL A 72 15.28 4.80 12.05
C VAL A 72 16.16 6.02 12.23
N VAL A 73 17.47 5.85 12.11
CA VAL A 73 18.46 6.91 12.37
C VAL A 73 19.53 6.90 11.30
N ARG A 74 19.99 8.09 10.90
CA ARG A 74 21.23 8.25 10.13
C ARG A 74 22.37 8.48 11.10
N ASP A 75 23.40 7.66 11.03
CA ASP A 75 24.58 7.77 11.88
C ASP A 75 25.59 8.82 11.37
N ASN A 76 26.71 8.98 12.08
CA ASN A 76 27.76 9.95 11.73
C ASN A 76 28.53 9.59 10.47
N ASP A 77 28.51 8.34 10.04
CA ASP A 77 29.14 7.86 8.81
C ASP A 77 28.19 8.02 7.60
N GLY A 78 26.95 8.46 7.86
CA GLY A 78 25.93 8.69 6.86
C GLY A 78 25.06 7.47 6.56
N GLU A 79 25.29 6.35 7.24
CA GLU A 79 24.51 5.13 7.07
C GLU A 79 23.18 5.19 7.84
N ILE A 80 22.16 4.56 7.28
CA ILE A 80 20.83 4.51 7.91
C ILE A 80 20.62 3.14 8.55
N HIS A 81 20.25 3.17 9.81
CA HIS A 81 19.97 1.99 10.62
C HIS A 81 18.54 2.00 11.13
N ALA A 82 17.96 0.81 11.25
CA ALA A 82 16.66 0.59 11.91
C ALA A 82 16.86 -0.21 13.20
N LEU A 83 16.22 0.23 14.27
CA LEU A 83 16.37 -0.33 15.61
C LEU A 83 14.98 -0.55 16.22
N ALA A 84 14.81 -1.60 17.00
CA ALA A 84 13.65 -1.72 17.87
C ALA A 84 13.77 -0.64 18.97
N ASN A 85 12.79 0.26 19.03
CA ASN A 85 12.77 1.34 20.01
C ASN A 85 12.13 0.90 21.33
N THR A 86 12.71 -0.16 21.93
CA THR A 86 12.19 -0.85 23.13
C THR A 86 12.80 -0.35 24.42
N SER A 87 13.80 0.55 24.33
CA SER A 87 14.45 1.16 25.47
C SER A 87 14.11 2.65 25.55
N GLU A 88 14.05 3.20 26.80
CA GLU A 88 14.03 4.65 26.98
C GLU A 88 15.37 5.22 26.52
N ARG A 89 15.41 5.69 25.27
CA ARG A 89 16.59 6.37 24.71
C ARG A 89 16.36 7.87 24.73
N ARG A 90 17.35 8.60 25.20
CA ARG A 90 17.38 10.06 24.98
C ARG A 90 17.72 10.37 23.53
N PRO A 91 17.42 11.60 23.05
CA PRO A 91 17.84 12.05 21.73
C PRO A 91 19.36 11.91 21.47
N SER A 92 20.15 11.79 22.54
CA SER A 92 21.60 11.53 22.49
C SER A 92 21.99 10.07 22.15
N GLY A 93 21.02 9.20 21.89
CA GLY A 93 21.28 7.78 21.59
C GLY A 93 21.67 6.91 22.81
N LYS A 94 21.78 7.48 24.03
CA LYS A 94 22.07 6.69 25.23
C LYS A 94 20.85 5.93 25.72
N ILE A 95 21.01 4.62 25.93
CA ILE A 95 19.99 3.74 26.50
C ILE A 95 19.83 4.07 27.98
N GLU A 96 18.65 4.48 28.41
CA GLU A 96 18.37 4.74 29.84
C GLU A 96 17.72 3.55 30.56
N LYS A 97 16.95 2.72 29.84
CA LYS A 97 16.30 1.55 30.40
C LYS A 97 15.92 0.56 29.32
N GLU A 98 16.24 -0.71 29.53
CA GLU A 98 15.73 -1.78 28.70
C GLU A 98 14.27 -2.08 29.10
N VAL A 99 13.34 -1.86 28.19
CA VAL A 99 11.95 -2.30 28.32
C VAL A 99 11.83 -3.65 27.63
N GLY A 100 12.21 -4.71 28.33
CA GLY A 100 12.24 -6.07 27.80
C GLY A 100 10.84 -6.67 27.64
N PHE A 101 10.14 -6.34 26.55
CA PHE A 101 8.84 -6.93 26.25
C PHE A 101 8.65 -7.41 24.81
N LEU A 102 9.65 -7.26 23.93
CA LEU A 102 9.49 -7.61 22.53
C LEU A 102 10.57 -8.60 22.12
N ASP A 103 10.13 -9.74 21.63
CA ASP A 103 10.98 -10.77 21.04
C ASP A 103 11.39 -10.34 19.62
N VAL A 104 12.23 -9.30 19.55
CA VAL A 104 12.80 -8.75 18.31
C VAL A 104 14.24 -8.32 18.55
N PRO A 105 15.13 -8.45 17.55
CA PRO A 105 16.50 -7.97 17.65
C PRO A 105 16.58 -6.46 17.87
N ASP A 106 17.63 -5.99 18.54
CA ASP A 106 17.90 -4.55 18.71
C ASP A 106 18.10 -3.86 17.36
N TYR A 107 18.87 -4.48 16.47
CA TYR A 107 19.05 -4.06 15.08
C TYR A 107 18.15 -4.86 14.17
N LEU A 108 17.42 -4.16 13.31
CA LEU A 108 16.48 -4.73 12.36
C LEU A 108 17.09 -4.76 10.96
N HIS A 109 16.65 -5.71 10.15
CA HIS A 109 16.99 -5.70 8.74
C HIS A 109 16.44 -4.42 8.10
N CYS A 110 17.33 -3.71 7.41
CA CYS A 110 17.07 -2.42 6.79
C CYS A 110 17.72 -2.37 5.40
N ASP A 111 16.97 -1.95 4.39
CA ASP A 111 17.49 -1.77 3.02
C ASP A 111 16.94 -0.44 2.45
N ILE A 112 17.72 0.21 1.58
CA ILE A 112 17.32 1.47 0.93
C ILE A 112 17.17 1.19 -0.56
N LYS A 113 15.94 1.20 -1.05
CA LYS A 113 15.59 0.82 -2.41
C LYS A 113 14.45 1.67 -2.99
N PHE A 114 14.26 1.54 -4.30
CA PHE A 114 13.12 2.09 -5.04
C PHE A 114 12.90 3.58 -4.79
N GLY A 115 13.92 4.37 -5.19
CA GLY A 115 13.90 5.82 -5.09
C GLY A 115 14.26 6.36 -3.72
N GLY A 116 14.99 5.60 -2.87
CA GLY A 116 15.46 6.06 -1.57
C GLY A 116 14.53 5.76 -0.40
N PHE A 117 13.57 4.86 -0.55
CA PHE A 117 12.75 4.38 0.58
C PHE A 117 13.53 3.45 1.48
N VAL A 118 13.40 3.67 2.78
CA VAL A 118 13.99 2.85 3.85
C VAL A 118 13.01 1.76 4.22
N TRP A 119 13.33 0.53 3.85
CA TRP A 119 12.54 -0.66 4.10
C TRP A 119 13.05 -1.37 5.36
N VAL A 120 12.14 -1.79 6.20
CA VAL A 120 12.46 -2.48 7.46
C VAL A 120 11.55 -3.71 7.61
N THR A 121 12.10 -4.76 8.19
CA THR A 121 11.32 -5.94 8.58
C THR A 121 11.71 -6.43 9.97
N LEU A 122 10.75 -7.00 10.68
CA LEU A 122 10.95 -7.68 11.97
C LEU A 122 11.29 -9.17 11.80
N ASN A 123 11.34 -9.66 10.58
CA ASN A 123 11.72 -11.04 10.29
C ASN A 123 13.24 -11.20 10.49
N GLU A 124 13.64 -12.19 11.28
CA GLU A 124 15.06 -12.48 11.51
C GLU A 124 15.76 -13.08 10.27
N ASN A 125 15.00 -13.72 9.40
CA ASN A 125 15.49 -14.33 8.17
C ASN A 125 14.60 -13.93 6.99
N PRO A 126 14.60 -12.63 6.59
CA PRO A 126 13.74 -12.18 5.51
C PRO A 126 14.24 -12.66 4.15
N PRO A 127 13.37 -12.77 3.15
CA PRO A 127 13.81 -12.85 1.77
C PRO A 127 14.61 -11.58 1.41
N THR A 128 15.46 -11.65 0.39
CA THR A 128 16.07 -10.44 -0.17
C THR A 128 14.97 -9.49 -0.66
N MET A 129 15.30 -8.21 -0.80
CA MET A 129 14.35 -7.24 -1.32
C MET A 129 13.92 -7.58 -2.75
N GLU A 130 14.83 -8.08 -3.56
CA GLU A 130 14.59 -8.50 -4.93
C GLU A 130 13.60 -9.70 -5.00
N GLU A 131 13.78 -10.68 -4.11
CA GLU A 131 12.84 -11.81 -4.00
C GLU A 131 11.47 -11.36 -3.47
N TRP A 132 11.46 -10.38 -2.56
CA TRP A 132 10.21 -9.86 -2.01
C TRP A 132 9.38 -9.15 -3.06
N VAL A 133 9.97 -8.22 -3.82
CA VAL A 133 9.23 -7.41 -4.81
C VAL A 133 8.93 -8.13 -6.12
N ASP A 134 9.66 -9.18 -6.44
CA ASP A 134 9.46 -10.06 -7.62
C ASP A 134 9.26 -9.30 -8.95
N GLY A 135 10.02 -8.21 -9.17
CA GLY A 135 9.93 -7.40 -10.39
C GLY A 135 8.72 -6.45 -10.47
N SER A 136 7.92 -6.33 -9.41
CA SER A 136 6.75 -5.43 -9.40
C SER A 136 7.09 -3.97 -9.66
N PHE A 137 8.33 -3.54 -9.37
CA PHE A 137 8.82 -2.18 -9.62
C PHE A 137 9.35 -1.93 -11.04
N ASP A 138 9.42 -2.92 -11.90
CA ASP A 138 10.01 -2.76 -13.25
C ASP A 138 9.29 -1.68 -14.08
N CYS A 139 8.00 -1.47 -13.85
CA CYS A 139 7.21 -0.46 -14.57
C CYS A 139 7.65 0.98 -14.27
N MET A 140 8.17 1.27 -13.08
CA MET A 140 8.58 2.62 -12.67
C MET A 140 10.04 2.72 -12.20
N LYS A 141 10.81 1.63 -12.34
CA LYS A 141 12.18 1.54 -11.86
C LYS A 141 13.11 2.61 -12.43
N GLU A 142 13.01 2.88 -13.74
CA GLU A 142 13.82 3.90 -14.40
C GLU A 142 13.47 5.31 -13.88
N SER A 143 12.20 5.60 -13.67
CA SER A 143 11.74 6.88 -13.12
C SER A 143 12.19 7.09 -11.67
N LEU A 144 12.07 6.06 -10.84
CA LEU A 144 12.42 6.14 -9.41
C LEU A 144 13.93 6.25 -9.15
N ASN A 145 14.76 5.70 -10.03
CA ASN A 145 16.21 5.66 -9.86
C ASN A 145 16.97 6.62 -10.78
N SER A 146 16.27 7.46 -11.54
CA SER A 146 16.90 8.40 -12.48
C SER A 146 17.74 9.47 -11.78
N GLU A 147 17.23 9.97 -10.66
CA GLU A 147 17.90 10.96 -9.80
C GLU A 147 17.30 10.90 -8.38
N PRO A 148 18.01 11.49 -7.37
CA PRO A 148 17.50 11.47 -6.01
C PRO A 148 16.14 12.13 -5.87
N LEU A 149 15.25 11.50 -5.10
CA LEU A 149 13.94 12.02 -4.77
C LEU A 149 13.95 12.82 -3.47
N ASP A 150 12.91 13.62 -3.27
CA ASP A 150 12.75 14.43 -2.07
C ASP A 150 11.27 14.49 -1.65
N VAL A 151 11.01 14.25 -0.36
CA VAL A 151 9.67 14.32 0.23
C VAL A 151 9.29 15.77 0.42
N PHE A 152 8.32 16.25 -0.32
CA PHE A 152 7.79 17.62 -0.19
C PHE A 152 6.47 17.69 0.59
N HIS A 153 5.81 16.55 0.78
CA HIS A 153 4.54 16.46 1.50
C HIS A 153 4.49 15.21 2.36
N TYR A 154 4.02 15.37 3.58
CA TYR A 154 3.79 14.28 4.51
C TYR A 154 2.59 14.58 5.41
N HIS A 155 1.69 13.61 5.52
CA HIS A 155 0.65 13.63 6.55
C HIS A 155 0.27 12.21 6.96
N LYS A 156 -0.35 12.11 8.13
CA LYS A 156 -0.95 10.87 8.65
C LYS A 156 -2.45 11.05 8.76
N ALA A 157 -3.20 10.01 8.42
CA ALA A 157 -4.62 9.93 8.67
C ALA A 157 -4.94 8.65 9.43
N ILE A 158 -5.74 8.76 10.49
CA ILE A 158 -6.35 7.60 11.15
C ILE A 158 -7.74 7.45 10.61
N ILE A 159 -7.99 6.33 9.93
CA ILE A 159 -9.23 6.05 9.23
C ILE A 159 -9.98 4.97 9.99
N PRO A 160 -11.28 5.17 10.27
CA PRO A 160 -12.09 4.18 10.97
C PRO A 160 -12.55 3.06 10.03
N CYS A 161 -11.59 2.30 9.52
CA CYS A 161 -11.82 1.10 8.72
C CYS A 161 -10.70 0.08 8.90
N ASN A 162 -10.99 -1.18 8.56
CA ASN A 162 -9.99 -2.23 8.42
C ASN A 162 -8.99 -1.87 7.31
N PHE A 163 -7.71 -2.20 7.48
CA PHE A 163 -6.68 -1.89 6.49
C PHE A 163 -6.98 -2.52 5.12
N LYS A 164 -7.63 -3.70 5.09
CA LYS A 164 -8.01 -4.39 3.85
C LYS A 164 -9.09 -3.62 3.06
N LEU A 165 -10.01 -2.93 3.75
CA LEU A 165 -10.98 -2.07 3.05
C LEU A 165 -10.30 -0.88 2.37
N TRP A 166 -9.25 -0.32 2.97
CA TRP A 166 -8.46 0.71 2.30
C TRP A 166 -7.63 0.13 1.14
N HIS A 167 -7.05 -1.06 1.33
CA HIS A 167 -6.36 -1.74 0.25
C HIS A 167 -7.30 -2.02 -0.92
N ASP A 168 -8.52 -2.47 -0.66
CA ASP A 168 -9.50 -2.77 -1.70
C ASP A 168 -9.73 -1.56 -2.62
N THR A 169 -9.69 -0.33 -2.12
CA THR A 169 -9.79 0.89 -2.96
C THR A 169 -8.63 1.08 -3.93
N ASN A 170 -7.50 0.46 -3.70
CA ASN A 170 -6.35 0.50 -4.61
C ASN A 170 -6.36 -0.67 -5.61
N SER A 171 -7.15 -1.70 -5.36
CA SER A 171 -7.15 -2.95 -6.15
C SER A 171 -8.43 -3.17 -6.95
N GLU A 172 -9.50 -2.43 -6.66
CA GLU A 172 -10.71 -2.37 -7.45
C GLU A 172 -10.92 -0.94 -7.97
N PHE A 173 -11.47 -0.80 -9.14
CA PHE A 173 -11.64 0.51 -9.79
C PHE A 173 -13.10 0.85 -10.13
N TYR A 174 -14.06 0.13 -9.56
CA TYR A 174 -15.49 0.48 -9.67
C TYR A 174 -15.77 1.80 -8.97
N HIS A 175 -15.11 2.05 -7.84
CA HIS A 175 -15.28 3.27 -7.06
C HIS A 175 -14.79 4.52 -7.81
N ASP A 176 -13.95 4.40 -8.83
CA ASP A 176 -13.56 5.53 -9.68
C ASP A 176 -14.77 6.29 -10.24
N TYR A 177 -15.89 5.59 -10.45
CA TYR A 177 -17.16 6.21 -10.83
C TYR A 177 -17.89 6.90 -9.68
N LEU A 178 -17.50 6.69 -8.43
CA LEU A 178 -18.04 7.42 -7.28
C LEU A 178 -17.44 8.81 -7.18
N HIS A 179 -16.19 9.00 -7.64
CA HIS A 179 -15.55 10.30 -7.63
C HIS A 179 -16.27 11.31 -8.52
N TYR A 180 -16.67 12.41 -7.92
CA TYR A 180 -17.45 13.44 -8.60
C TYR A 180 -16.78 13.94 -9.88
N HIS A 181 -15.48 14.25 -9.81
CA HIS A 181 -14.74 14.73 -10.98
C HIS A 181 -14.62 13.66 -12.08
N ASN A 182 -14.35 12.43 -11.72
CA ASN A 182 -14.26 11.34 -12.70
C ASN A 182 -15.58 11.13 -13.46
N ARG A 183 -16.71 11.29 -12.76
CA ARG A 183 -18.03 11.22 -13.43
C ARG A 183 -18.29 12.35 -14.41
N ILE A 184 -17.75 13.54 -14.15
CA ILE A 184 -17.92 14.70 -15.05
C ILE A 184 -17.00 14.58 -16.26
N THR A 185 -15.74 14.24 -16.05
CA THR A 185 -14.73 14.19 -17.10
C THR A 185 -14.79 12.92 -17.93
N GLY A 186 -15.29 11.84 -17.35
CA GLY A 186 -15.27 10.51 -17.95
C GLY A 186 -13.88 9.89 -17.97
N PHE A 187 -13.78 8.76 -18.65
CA PHE A 187 -12.54 8.00 -18.84
C PHE A 187 -12.30 7.77 -20.32
N ASN A 188 -11.03 7.76 -20.71
CA ASN A 188 -10.62 7.49 -22.09
C ASN A 188 -10.39 6.00 -22.33
N ASP A 189 -10.12 5.62 -23.59
CA ASP A 189 -9.91 4.23 -23.97
C ASP A 189 -8.67 3.63 -23.27
N SER A 190 -7.63 4.42 -23.01
CA SER A 190 -6.42 3.93 -22.32
C SER A 190 -6.70 3.52 -20.88
N TYR A 191 -7.65 4.17 -20.20
CA TYR A 191 -8.10 3.77 -18.87
C TYR A 191 -8.71 2.36 -18.90
N PHE A 192 -9.58 2.06 -19.86
CA PHE A 192 -10.25 0.76 -19.98
C PHE A 192 -9.35 -0.34 -20.53
N ALA A 193 -8.28 0.04 -21.24
CA ALA A 193 -7.31 -0.91 -21.79
C ALA A 193 -6.29 -1.43 -20.77
N ARG A 194 -6.33 -0.93 -19.53
CA ARG A 194 -5.41 -1.39 -18.49
C ARG A 194 -5.67 -2.84 -18.11
N GLU A 195 -4.60 -3.54 -17.82
CA GLU A 195 -4.63 -4.90 -17.31
C GLU A 195 -3.79 -5.00 -16.04
N ASN A 196 -4.29 -5.76 -15.07
CA ASN A 196 -3.54 -6.07 -13.87
C ASN A 196 -2.42 -7.05 -14.20
N LYS A 197 -1.23 -6.79 -13.67
CA LYS A 197 -0.10 -7.71 -13.69
C LYS A 197 0.23 -8.12 -12.26
N CYS A 198 0.01 -9.40 -11.95
CA CYS A 198 0.26 -9.96 -10.64
C CYS A 198 1.67 -10.51 -10.52
N PHE A 199 2.26 -10.38 -9.34
CA PHE A 199 3.59 -10.86 -8.99
C PHE A 199 3.50 -11.72 -7.72
N ASN A 200 4.53 -12.51 -7.44
CA ASN A 200 4.57 -13.26 -6.19
C ASN A 200 4.42 -12.32 -4.97
N ASN A 201 4.15 -12.91 -3.83
CA ASN A 201 3.95 -12.19 -2.56
C ASN A 201 2.77 -11.20 -2.56
N GLY A 202 1.78 -11.37 -3.45
CA GLY A 202 0.55 -10.58 -3.47
C GLY A 202 0.68 -9.17 -4.06
N HIS A 203 1.75 -8.87 -4.77
CA HIS A 203 1.95 -7.56 -5.40
C HIS A 203 1.26 -7.47 -6.76
N VAL A 204 0.79 -6.27 -7.10
CA VAL A 204 0.07 -6.00 -8.34
C VAL A 204 0.52 -4.69 -8.95
N ASN A 205 0.86 -4.72 -10.25
CA ASN A 205 0.84 -3.52 -11.07
C ASN A 205 -0.55 -3.44 -11.72
N VAL A 206 -1.23 -2.34 -11.52
CA VAL A 206 -2.62 -2.14 -11.98
C VAL A 206 -2.69 -1.57 -13.40
N GLY A 207 -1.61 -1.72 -14.16
CA GLY A 207 -1.49 -1.20 -15.53
C GLY A 207 -1.30 0.31 -15.56
N SER A 208 -1.01 0.82 -16.73
CA SER A 208 -0.74 2.23 -16.97
C SER A 208 -1.78 2.85 -17.91
N PHE A 209 -1.98 4.15 -17.81
CA PHE A 209 -2.84 4.88 -18.74
C PHE A 209 -2.45 6.36 -18.83
N GLU A 210 -2.90 6.99 -19.90
CA GLU A 210 -2.78 8.43 -20.11
C GLU A 210 -3.95 9.15 -19.45
N VAL A 211 -3.66 10.04 -18.48
CA VAL A 211 -4.68 10.81 -17.76
C VAL A 211 -5.02 12.06 -18.55
N GLN A 212 -6.31 12.30 -18.80
CA GLN A 212 -6.79 13.53 -19.42
C GLN A 212 -7.04 14.59 -18.35
N TYR A 213 -6.35 15.71 -18.46
CA TYR A 213 -6.49 16.85 -17.53
C TYR A 213 -7.21 18.07 -18.12
N ASP A 214 -7.58 18.02 -19.38
CA ASP A 214 -8.13 19.16 -20.14
C ASP A 214 -9.38 19.80 -19.52
N ASN A 215 -10.10 19.02 -18.74
CA ASN A 215 -11.34 19.43 -18.09
C ASN A 215 -11.16 19.87 -16.63
N TYR A 216 -9.92 20.09 -16.18
CA TYR A 216 -9.64 20.44 -14.80
C TYR A 216 -8.99 21.81 -14.68
N ASP A 217 -9.75 22.81 -14.24
CA ASP A 217 -9.22 24.15 -13.97
C ASP A 217 -8.03 24.09 -12.98
N GLY A 218 -6.96 24.78 -13.29
CA GLY A 218 -5.76 24.87 -12.47
C GLY A 218 -4.81 23.67 -12.61
N PHE A 219 -5.03 22.83 -13.62
CA PHE A 219 -4.23 21.63 -13.87
C PHE A 219 -3.38 21.73 -15.13
N GLU A 220 -3.47 22.80 -15.85
CA GLU A 220 -2.84 23.04 -17.16
C GLU A 220 -1.30 22.91 -17.06
N SER A 221 -0.72 23.40 -15.96
CA SER A 221 0.74 23.34 -15.76
C SER A 221 1.30 21.94 -15.49
N ARG A 222 0.45 20.92 -15.33
CA ARG A 222 0.91 19.55 -15.09
C ARG A 222 1.43 18.87 -16.32
N GLU A 223 0.88 19.19 -17.47
CA GLU A 223 1.31 18.65 -18.75
C GLU A 223 2.75 19.03 -19.10
N GLU A 224 3.26 20.09 -18.46
CA GLU A 224 4.61 20.62 -18.66
C GLU A 224 5.68 19.92 -17.82
N LEU A 225 5.30 19.09 -16.83
CA LEU A 225 6.22 18.52 -15.85
C LEU A 225 5.94 17.03 -15.64
N SER A 226 6.93 16.20 -15.85
CA SER A 226 6.87 14.75 -15.60
C SER A 226 8.08 14.25 -14.80
N PHE A 227 7.99 13.03 -14.31
CA PHE A 227 9.18 12.30 -13.85
C PHE A 227 10.01 11.89 -15.06
N PRO A 228 11.36 11.78 -14.92
CA PRO A 228 12.21 11.22 -15.96
C PRO A 228 11.71 9.83 -16.38
N HIS A 229 11.85 9.49 -17.65
CA HIS A 229 11.41 8.24 -18.27
C HIS A 229 9.90 7.93 -18.18
N LEU A 230 9.09 8.88 -17.72
CA LEU A 230 7.65 8.78 -17.72
C LEU A 230 7.06 9.80 -18.69
N PRO A 231 6.19 9.38 -19.64
CA PRO A 231 5.49 10.32 -20.51
C PRO A 231 4.64 11.31 -19.70
N THR A 232 4.48 12.50 -20.23
CA THR A 232 3.55 13.51 -19.66
C THR A 232 2.15 12.91 -19.55
N ASN A 233 1.40 13.25 -18.51
CA ASN A 233 0.07 12.72 -18.24
C ASN A 233 -0.02 11.22 -17.97
N HIS A 234 1.11 10.53 -17.96
CA HIS A 234 1.12 9.09 -17.68
C HIS A 234 0.85 8.81 -16.20
N TRP A 235 0.19 7.70 -15.93
CA TRP A 235 -0.08 7.20 -14.59
C TRP A 235 0.28 5.73 -14.50
N GLU A 236 0.97 5.37 -13.42
CA GLU A 236 1.30 3.99 -13.06
C GLU A 236 1.12 3.80 -11.56
N MET A 237 0.71 2.60 -11.16
CA MET A 237 0.54 2.28 -9.77
C MET A 237 0.96 0.83 -9.48
N ILE A 238 1.66 0.68 -8.37
CA ILE A 238 1.96 -0.62 -7.76
C ILE A 238 1.22 -0.69 -6.45
N ASP A 239 0.37 -1.69 -6.30
CA ASP A 239 -0.28 -2.04 -5.05
C ASP A 239 0.43 -3.25 -4.45
N MET A 240 1.07 -3.06 -3.31
CA MET A 240 1.92 -4.05 -2.68
C MET A 240 1.27 -4.60 -1.42
N PHE A 241 1.30 -5.94 -1.32
CA PHE A 241 0.97 -6.61 -0.08
C PHE A 241 1.92 -6.19 1.07
N PRO A 242 1.42 -5.94 2.30
CA PRO A 242 0.04 -6.05 2.73
C PRO A 242 -0.74 -4.72 2.74
N GLY A 243 -0.20 -3.64 2.25
CA GLY A 243 -0.86 -2.34 2.27
C GLY A 243 0.12 -1.19 2.04
N ILE A 244 0.81 -1.25 0.90
CA ILE A 244 1.76 -0.23 0.45
C ILE A 244 1.38 0.12 -0.98
N ASN A 245 1.25 1.39 -1.28
CA ASN A 245 0.90 1.84 -2.62
C ASN A 245 1.92 2.86 -3.13
N PHE A 246 2.47 2.60 -4.32
CA PHE A 246 3.28 3.52 -5.09
C PHE A 246 2.48 4.01 -6.28
N ASN A 247 2.11 5.28 -6.29
CA ASN A 247 1.27 5.89 -7.30
C ASN A 247 2.04 7.03 -7.99
N LEU A 248 2.59 6.75 -9.14
CA LEU A 248 3.34 7.68 -9.95
C LEU A 248 2.41 8.29 -11.01
N ARG A 249 2.15 9.57 -10.89
CA ARG A 249 1.23 10.29 -11.78
C ARG A 249 1.93 11.50 -12.40
N GLY A 250 2.44 11.33 -13.60
CA GLY A 250 3.12 12.40 -14.34
C GLY A 250 4.13 13.15 -13.48
N SER A 251 3.70 14.23 -12.85
CA SER A 251 4.55 15.16 -12.12
C SER A 251 4.78 14.81 -10.64
N ALA A 252 4.07 13.86 -10.04
CA ALA A 252 4.19 13.59 -8.59
C ALA A 252 4.12 12.09 -8.29
N LEU A 253 4.98 11.65 -7.39
CA LEU A 253 4.89 10.33 -6.77
C LEU A 253 4.15 10.45 -5.43
N ARG A 254 3.11 9.65 -5.23
CA ARG A 254 2.49 9.41 -3.93
C ARG A 254 2.87 8.04 -3.43
N VAL A 255 3.25 7.94 -2.16
CA VAL A 255 3.44 6.65 -1.50
C VAL A 255 2.60 6.60 -0.24
N ASP A 256 1.79 5.57 -0.12
CA ASP A 256 0.97 5.31 1.05
C ASP A 256 1.46 4.06 1.77
N VAL A 257 1.54 4.13 3.09
CA VAL A 257 1.92 2.99 3.94
C VAL A 257 0.88 2.83 5.04
N MET A 258 0.27 1.66 5.10
CA MET A 258 -0.76 1.32 6.08
C MET A 258 -0.14 0.72 7.33
N THR A 259 -0.56 1.22 8.50
CA THR A 259 -0.28 0.64 9.80
C THR A 259 -1.60 0.29 10.48
N PRO A 260 -2.01 -0.98 10.50
CA PRO A 260 -3.22 -1.39 11.20
C PRO A 260 -3.11 -1.13 12.71
N LEU A 261 -4.13 -0.52 13.30
CA LEU A 261 -4.19 -0.18 14.72
C LEU A 261 -5.17 -1.08 15.50
N SER A 262 -6.25 -1.49 14.84
CA SER A 262 -7.27 -2.40 15.35
C SER A 262 -8.01 -3.02 14.16
N PRO A 263 -8.88 -4.02 14.35
CA PRO A 263 -9.68 -4.58 13.26
C PRO A 263 -10.47 -3.54 12.44
N ASP A 264 -10.79 -2.42 13.06
CA ASP A 264 -11.65 -1.38 12.48
C ASP A 264 -10.95 -0.01 12.37
N LYS A 265 -9.62 0.00 12.47
CA LYS A 265 -8.87 1.25 12.41
C LYS A 265 -7.49 1.05 11.79
N VAL A 266 -7.17 1.88 10.83
CA VAL A 266 -5.86 1.93 10.18
C VAL A 266 -5.30 3.35 10.23
N MET A 267 -4.01 3.47 10.47
CA MET A 267 -3.25 4.70 10.22
C MET A 267 -2.59 4.58 8.86
N ILE A 268 -2.70 5.61 8.06
CA ILE A 268 -2.02 5.68 6.75
C ILE A 268 -1.08 6.87 6.76
N GLU A 269 0.15 6.63 6.36
CA GLU A 269 1.15 7.66 6.12
C GLU A 269 1.20 7.94 4.62
N PHE A 270 0.91 9.19 4.26
CA PHE A 270 0.94 9.65 2.87
C PHE A 270 2.17 10.51 2.64
N ARG A 271 2.97 10.14 1.66
CA ARG A 271 4.13 10.92 1.20
C ARG A 271 3.94 11.38 -0.23
N GLY A 272 4.19 12.65 -0.48
CA GLY A 272 4.30 13.22 -1.82
C GLY A 272 5.77 13.53 -2.13
N LEU A 273 6.29 13.00 -3.24
CA LEU A 273 7.67 13.13 -3.64
C LEU A 273 7.81 13.77 -5.02
N GLY A 274 8.89 14.51 -5.19
CA GLY A 274 9.41 15.05 -6.43
C GLY A 274 10.91 14.79 -6.56
N LEU A 275 11.52 15.45 -7.52
CA LEU A 275 12.96 15.33 -7.73
C LEU A 275 13.71 16.26 -6.77
N LYS A 276 14.84 15.83 -6.25
CA LYS A 276 15.68 16.69 -5.40
C LYS A 276 16.22 17.90 -6.17
N SER A 277 16.40 17.76 -7.47
CA SER A 277 16.87 18.80 -8.40
C SER A 277 15.79 19.84 -8.78
N ASP A 278 14.52 19.64 -8.38
CA ASP A 278 13.43 20.57 -8.73
C ASP A 278 13.77 22.03 -8.36
N THR A 279 13.54 22.93 -9.28
CA THR A 279 13.48 24.36 -8.99
C THR A 279 12.26 24.68 -8.11
N ASP A 280 12.23 25.85 -7.49
CA ASP A 280 11.09 26.29 -6.68
C ASP A 280 9.77 26.26 -7.48
N LYS A 281 9.83 26.64 -8.76
CA LYS A 281 8.65 26.63 -9.65
C LYS A 281 8.15 25.19 -9.88
N GLU A 282 9.03 24.25 -10.19
CA GLU A 282 8.71 22.83 -10.41
C GLU A 282 8.17 22.22 -9.13
N ARG A 283 8.82 22.49 -7.99
CA ARG A 283 8.37 22.04 -6.68
C ARG A 283 6.94 22.51 -6.38
N ILE A 284 6.58 23.75 -6.67
CA ILE A 284 5.22 24.27 -6.50
C ILE A 284 4.23 23.55 -7.41
N ILE A 285 4.59 23.26 -8.65
CA ILE A 285 3.74 22.49 -9.59
C ILE A 285 3.46 21.11 -9.03
N ARG A 286 4.50 20.36 -8.58
CA ARG A 286 4.33 19.03 -7.99
C ARG A 286 3.46 19.05 -6.72
N GLN A 287 3.70 20.01 -5.82
CA GLN A 287 2.92 20.16 -4.60
C GLN A 287 1.44 20.46 -4.90
N ARG A 288 1.16 21.35 -5.84
CA ARG A 288 -0.21 21.66 -6.25
C ARG A 288 -0.90 20.44 -6.86
N HIS A 289 -0.18 19.72 -7.71
CA HIS A 289 -0.69 18.49 -8.29
C HIS A 289 -1.05 17.48 -7.21
N HIS A 290 -0.10 17.14 -6.35
CA HIS A 290 -0.30 16.19 -5.27
C HIS A 290 -1.46 16.62 -4.37
N ASN A 291 -1.44 17.84 -3.86
CA ASN A 291 -2.42 18.31 -2.88
C ASN A 291 -3.83 18.44 -3.44
N SER A 292 -3.99 18.76 -4.72
CA SER A 292 -5.31 18.87 -5.33
C SER A 292 -6.02 17.52 -5.54
N ILE A 293 -5.27 16.42 -5.50
CA ILE A 293 -5.83 15.05 -5.64
C ILE A 293 -5.78 14.33 -4.29
N TRP A 294 -4.61 14.28 -3.65
CA TRP A 294 -4.26 13.40 -2.55
C TRP A 294 -3.99 14.12 -1.22
N GLY A 295 -3.95 15.45 -1.22
CA GLY A 295 -3.85 16.22 0.01
C GLY A 295 -5.08 15.96 0.91
N PRO A 296 -5.02 16.33 2.21
CA PRO A 296 -6.13 16.13 3.14
C PRO A 296 -7.47 16.70 2.70
N PHE A 297 -7.43 17.73 1.84
CA PHE A 297 -8.59 18.35 1.20
C PHE A 297 -8.60 18.17 -0.33
N GLY A 298 -7.83 17.19 -0.82
CA GLY A 298 -7.80 16.85 -2.23
C GLY A 298 -9.11 16.22 -2.68
N ARG A 299 -9.38 16.28 -3.97
CA ARG A 299 -10.67 15.88 -4.54
C ARG A 299 -11.00 14.38 -4.38
N ASN A 300 -9.99 13.49 -4.30
CA ASN A 300 -10.24 12.06 -4.25
C ASN A 300 -10.23 11.53 -2.81
N LEU A 301 -9.23 11.87 -2.02
CA LEU A 301 -8.97 11.25 -0.72
C LEU A 301 -10.19 11.26 0.21
N HIS A 302 -10.91 12.39 0.33
CA HIS A 302 -12.03 12.47 1.25
C HIS A 302 -13.25 11.65 0.80
N GLU A 303 -13.43 11.42 -0.51
CA GLU A 303 -14.50 10.58 -1.02
C GLU A 303 -14.22 9.11 -0.67
N ASP A 304 -12.98 8.65 -0.83
CA ASP A 304 -12.53 7.32 -0.41
C ASP A 304 -12.71 7.12 1.11
N LEU A 305 -12.31 8.11 1.91
CA LEU A 305 -12.47 8.05 3.37
C LEU A 305 -13.92 7.85 3.80
N ILE A 306 -14.86 8.54 3.17
CA ILE A 306 -16.30 8.39 3.44
C ILE A 306 -16.76 6.99 3.05
N ALA A 307 -16.35 6.50 1.87
CA ALA A 307 -16.75 5.19 1.38
C ALA A 307 -16.31 4.07 2.32
N VAL A 308 -15.00 3.96 2.62
CA VAL A 308 -14.47 2.88 3.46
C VAL A 308 -14.97 2.94 4.91
N SER A 309 -15.14 4.14 5.48
CA SER A 309 -15.68 4.30 6.83
C SER A 309 -17.13 3.85 6.91
N THR A 310 -17.93 4.09 5.86
CA THR A 310 -19.31 3.65 5.76
C THR A 310 -19.37 2.12 5.60
N GLN A 311 -18.51 1.55 4.77
CA GLN A 311 -18.38 0.10 4.61
C GLN A 311 -18.04 -0.57 5.95
N GLN A 312 -17.04 -0.08 6.69
CA GLN A 312 -16.67 -0.61 8.00
C GLN A 312 -17.87 -0.60 8.97
N GLY A 313 -18.62 0.49 9.02
CA GLY A 313 -19.82 0.57 9.84
C GLY A 313 -20.87 -0.49 9.48
N THR A 314 -20.88 -0.94 8.25
CA THR A 314 -21.73 -2.02 7.77
C THR A 314 -21.22 -3.39 8.20
N MET A 315 -19.89 -3.62 8.22
CA MET A 315 -19.26 -4.88 8.65
C MET A 315 -19.56 -5.22 10.12
N HIS A 316 -19.72 -4.20 10.98
CA HIS A 316 -20.01 -4.41 12.39
C HIS A 316 -21.45 -4.76 12.70
N LYS A 317 -22.41 -4.34 11.87
CA LYS A 317 -23.83 -4.42 12.22
C LYS A 317 -24.40 -5.82 12.24
N ASP A 318 -23.88 -6.72 11.42
CA ASP A 318 -24.39 -8.08 11.29
C ASP A 318 -23.30 -9.04 10.78
N ALA A 319 -22.14 -9.02 11.44
CA ALA A 319 -20.94 -9.72 10.97
C ALA A 319 -21.13 -11.25 10.86
N GLU A 320 -22.00 -11.85 11.66
CA GLU A 320 -22.17 -13.32 11.67
C GLU A 320 -22.89 -13.86 10.43
N ASN A 321 -23.76 -13.07 9.82
CA ASN A 321 -24.62 -13.49 8.72
C ASN A 321 -24.32 -12.79 7.39
N ARG A 322 -23.37 -11.86 7.40
CA ARG A 322 -23.11 -11.03 6.24
C ARG A 322 -22.03 -11.63 5.34
N ARG A 323 -22.37 -11.74 4.08
CA ARG A 323 -21.45 -12.15 3.01
C ARG A 323 -21.25 -11.00 2.05
N ILE A 324 -20.00 -10.80 1.66
CA ILE A 324 -19.61 -9.78 0.70
C ILE A 324 -19.19 -10.48 -0.58
N LEU A 325 -19.73 -10.04 -1.70
CA LEU A 325 -19.29 -10.53 -3.00
C LEU A 325 -17.90 -9.95 -3.28
N HIS A 326 -16.97 -10.81 -3.54
CA HIS A 326 -15.60 -10.51 -3.83
C HIS A 326 -15.17 -11.27 -5.09
N GLY A 327 -14.24 -10.69 -5.84
CA GLY A 327 -13.50 -11.48 -6.78
C GLY A 327 -14.19 -11.78 -8.08
N ARG A 328 -14.73 -10.78 -8.76
CA ARG A 328 -15.06 -10.91 -10.20
C ARG A 328 -13.77 -11.17 -10.98
N HIS A 329 -13.81 -12.15 -11.88
CA HIS A 329 -12.62 -12.58 -12.63
C HIS A 329 -12.93 -13.11 -14.02
N GLU A 330 -13.91 -12.54 -14.67
CA GLU A 330 -14.25 -12.93 -16.04
C GLU A 330 -13.10 -12.62 -17.02
N ASN A 331 -12.39 -11.52 -16.78
CA ASN A 331 -11.27 -11.07 -17.59
C ASN A 331 -10.19 -10.40 -16.74
N ASN A 332 -8.99 -10.24 -17.26
CA ASN A 332 -7.93 -9.49 -16.60
C ASN A 332 -8.02 -8.00 -16.96
N THR A 333 -9.17 -7.39 -16.71
CA THR A 333 -9.38 -5.97 -16.93
C THR A 333 -9.35 -5.20 -15.62
N ILE A 334 -9.27 -3.88 -15.71
CA ILE A 334 -9.22 -3.01 -14.53
C ILE A 334 -10.51 -3.08 -13.67
N HIS A 335 -11.61 -3.48 -14.24
CA HIS A 335 -12.90 -3.61 -13.54
C HIS A 335 -13.20 -5.04 -13.07
N ASP A 336 -12.30 -5.97 -13.31
CA ASP A 336 -12.38 -7.33 -12.76
C ASP A 336 -11.42 -7.45 -11.61
N GLU A 337 -11.85 -7.75 -10.44
CA GLU A 337 -11.11 -7.70 -9.18
C GLU A 337 -9.92 -8.69 -9.08
N VAL A 338 -9.17 -8.84 -10.18
CA VAL A 338 -8.04 -9.77 -10.28
C VAL A 338 -6.94 -9.42 -9.27
N GLY A 339 -6.59 -8.13 -9.18
CA GLY A 339 -5.60 -7.64 -8.21
C GLY A 339 -6.04 -7.86 -6.78
N MET A 340 -7.32 -7.55 -6.47
CA MET A 340 -7.88 -7.76 -5.15
C MET A 340 -7.90 -9.24 -4.77
N ARG A 341 -8.29 -10.14 -5.67
CA ARG A 341 -8.26 -11.59 -5.43
C ARG A 341 -6.84 -12.10 -5.20
N HIS A 342 -5.88 -11.59 -5.96
CA HIS A 342 -4.48 -11.94 -5.79
C HIS A 342 -3.97 -11.56 -4.39
N PHE A 343 -4.33 -10.38 -3.89
CA PHE A 343 -4.04 -9.98 -2.51
C PHE A 343 -4.65 -10.94 -1.49
N TYR A 344 -5.96 -11.27 -1.62
CA TYR A 344 -6.62 -12.16 -0.65
C TYR A 344 -6.13 -13.59 -0.73
N ASP A 345 -5.68 -14.03 -1.88
CA ASP A 345 -5.05 -15.32 -2.05
C ASP A 345 -3.73 -15.40 -1.25
N GLU A 346 -2.90 -14.38 -1.35
CA GLU A 346 -1.70 -14.27 -0.53
C GLU A 346 -2.04 -14.11 0.96
N TRP A 347 -2.96 -13.23 1.31
CA TRP A 347 -3.43 -13.04 2.67
C TRP A 347 -3.93 -14.35 3.29
N GLY A 348 -4.71 -15.13 2.55
CA GLY A 348 -5.22 -16.42 3.00
C GLY A 348 -4.14 -17.43 3.36
N LYS A 349 -3.03 -17.47 2.62
CA LYS A 349 -1.85 -18.29 2.93
C LYS A 349 -1.24 -17.89 4.27
N TRP A 350 -1.03 -16.58 4.48
CA TRP A 350 -0.41 -16.05 5.69
C TRP A 350 -1.25 -16.27 6.95
N VAL A 351 -2.55 -16.13 6.86
CA VAL A 351 -3.45 -16.32 8.00
C VAL A 351 -3.98 -17.76 8.13
N ASP A 352 -3.57 -18.68 7.25
CA ASP A 352 -4.00 -20.09 7.26
C ASP A 352 -5.53 -20.23 7.29
N LEU A 353 -6.23 -19.40 6.51
CA LEU A 353 -7.69 -19.49 6.33
C LEU A 353 -8.07 -20.31 5.11
N TRP A 354 -7.28 -20.19 4.04
CA TRP A 354 -7.32 -21.02 2.84
C TRP A 354 -5.94 -21.08 2.18
N PRO A 355 -5.66 -22.13 1.39
CA PRO A 355 -4.32 -22.38 0.84
C PRO A 355 -3.96 -21.52 -0.37
N GLY A 356 -4.74 -20.54 -0.73
CA GLY A 356 -4.65 -19.85 -2.01
C GLY A 356 -5.48 -20.53 -3.10
N ASP A 357 -5.70 -19.85 -4.23
CA ASP A 357 -6.41 -20.43 -5.38
C ASP A 357 -5.41 -21.12 -6.33
N PRO A 358 -5.40 -22.46 -6.40
CA PRO A 358 -4.47 -23.19 -7.27
C PRO A 358 -4.76 -23.02 -8.77
N SER A 359 -5.91 -22.44 -9.14
CA SER A 359 -6.25 -22.13 -10.53
C SER A 359 -5.55 -20.87 -11.03
N LEU A 360 -4.98 -20.06 -10.13
CA LEU A 360 -4.21 -18.88 -10.47
C LEU A 360 -2.76 -19.27 -10.70
N THR A 361 -2.33 -19.26 -11.95
CA THR A 361 -0.91 -19.46 -12.30
C THR A 361 -0.30 -18.13 -12.70
N TYR A 362 0.84 -17.83 -12.10
CA TYR A 362 1.63 -16.64 -12.42
C TYR A 362 2.78 -17.04 -13.32
N SER A 363 2.89 -16.44 -14.49
CA SER A 363 4.09 -16.54 -15.29
C SER A 363 5.05 -15.42 -14.91
N GLU A 364 6.35 -15.73 -14.87
CA GLU A 364 7.40 -14.75 -14.57
C GLU A 364 7.19 -13.46 -15.39
N GLY A 365 6.80 -12.38 -14.69
CA GLY A 365 6.65 -11.05 -15.28
C GLY A 365 5.54 -10.90 -16.33
N GLN A 366 4.67 -11.88 -16.53
CA GLN A 366 3.48 -11.80 -17.38
C GLN A 366 2.25 -11.88 -16.49
N GLY A 367 1.19 -11.14 -16.82
CA GLY A 367 -0.03 -11.10 -16.04
C GLY A 367 -0.64 -12.50 -15.80
N LEU A 368 -1.60 -12.51 -14.93
CA LEU A 368 -2.33 -13.71 -14.51
C LEU A 368 -2.88 -14.46 -15.72
N GLU A 369 -2.40 -15.66 -16.00
CA GLU A 369 -3.05 -16.55 -16.94
C GLU A 369 -4.16 -17.34 -16.20
N LEU A 370 -5.39 -16.92 -16.40
CA LEU A 370 -6.54 -17.73 -16.00
C LEU A 370 -6.55 -18.98 -16.87
N GLN A 371 -6.25 -20.15 -16.29
CA GLN A 371 -6.53 -21.39 -16.97
C GLN A 371 -8.04 -21.45 -17.18
N LYS A 372 -8.47 -21.38 -18.45
CA LYS A 372 -9.85 -21.70 -18.80
C LYS A 372 -10.10 -23.11 -18.31
N ALA A 373 -11.00 -23.26 -17.33
CA ALA A 373 -11.49 -24.56 -16.96
C ALA A 373 -12.01 -25.24 -18.24
N ALA A 374 -11.44 -26.38 -18.57
CA ALA A 374 -11.86 -27.21 -19.69
C ALA A 374 -13.22 -27.84 -19.43
#